data_32a1ed0f440a23443f4d71080e6c6014
#
_entry.id   32a1ed0f440a23443f4d71080e6c6014
#
_cell.length_a   1.000
_cell.length_b   1.000
_cell.length_c   1.000
_cell.angle_alpha   90.00
_cell.angle_beta   90.00
_cell.angle_gamma   90.00
#
_symmetry.space_group_name_H-M   'P 1'
#
loop_
_entity.id
_entity.type
_entity.pdbx_description
1 polymer ?
#
loop_
_entity_poly.entity_id
_entity_poly.type
_entity_poly.pdbx_seq_one_letter_code
_entity_poly.pdbx_strand_id
1 'polypeptide(L)'
;MAGNAVDNFTGTSSIDIGEGRSMNLYKAKDVSITITRADGSTVVLRNFQNGDMVTPQKTNNKIDAMSDPQGSPAASVTYDALGTLQTTIQQGSPTNNMLSDCYNSDEVFGFWVAYGDERTGGDHCMITKSPDAPFGKAVPTRQWAVTVFDYKYDGNANA
;
A
#
# COMPACT_ATOMS: atom_id res chain seq x y z
N MET A 1 -2.04 -34.44 3.61
CA MET A 1 -3.40 -34.27 3.13
C MET A 1 -3.51 -33.00 2.34
N ALA A 2 -3.36 -33.13 1.07
CA ALA A 2 -3.30 -31.96 0.19
C ALA A 2 -4.61 -31.17 0.14
N GLY A 3 -5.75 -31.83 0.35
CA GLY A 3 -7.03 -31.15 0.26
C GLY A 3 -7.28 -30.07 1.28
N ASN A 4 -6.57 -30.07 2.39
CA ASN A 4 -6.80 -29.07 3.43
C ASN A 4 -6.24 -27.69 3.10
N ALA A 5 -5.32 -27.61 2.16
CA ALA A 5 -4.76 -26.32 1.76
C ALA A 5 -5.77 -25.44 1.04
N VAL A 6 -6.84 -26.03 0.54
CA VAL A 6 -7.85 -25.32 -0.24
C VAL A 6 -8.77 -24.47 0.64
N ASP A 7 -8.83 -24.74 1.93
CA ASP A 7 -9.81 -24.13 2.81
C ASP A 7 -9.38 -22.77 3.38
N ASN A 8 -8.12 -22.39 3.19
CA ASN A 8 -7.55 -21.21 3.83
C ASN A 8 -7.12 -20.16 2.81
N PHE A 9 -8.08 -19.55 2.13
CA PHE A 9 -7.75 -18.49 1.17
C PHE A 9 -7.89 -17.13 1.77
N THR A 10 -7.13 -16.87 2.81
CA THR A 10 -7.00 -15.52 3.36
C THR A 10 -5.58 -15.04 3.12
N GLY A 11 -5.42 -14.18 2.14
CA GLY A 11 -4.10 -13.66 1.80
C GLY A 11 -3.26 -14.70 1.06
N THR A 12 -2.13 -15.05 1.61
CA THR A 12 -1.16 -15.94 0.98
C THR A 12 -1.46 -17.41 1.28
N SER A 13 -2.37 -18.00 0.56
CA SER A 13 -2.62 -19.42 0.66
C SER A 13 -1.82 -20.20 -0.37
N SER A 14 -1.37 -21.38 0.00
CA SER A 14 -0.63 -22.24 -0.91
C SER A 14 -1.32 -23.59 -1.05
N ILE A 15 -1.24 -24.15 -2.27
CA ILE A 15 -1.77 -25.47 -2.58
C ILE A 15 -0.62 -26.36 -2.99
N ASP A 16 -0.51 -27.53 -2.37
CA ASP A 16 0.47 -28.54 -2.77
C ASP A 16 0.06 -29.15 -4.12
N ILE A 17 0.92 -29.03 -5.10
CA ILE A 17 0.70 -29.60 -6.45
C ILE A 17 1.59 -30.80 -6.73
N GLY A 18 2.23 -31.37 -5.70
CA GLY A 18 3.07 -32.55 -5.81
C GLY A 18 4.53 -32.25 -6.14
N GLU A 19 5.37 -33.28 -6.01
CA GLU A 19 6.79 -33.23 -6.33
C GLU A 19 7.57 -32.15 -5.54
N GLY A 20 7.15 -31.85 -4.32
CA GLY A 20 7.75 -30.82 -3.49
C GLY A 20 7.46 -29.40 -3.93
N ARG A 21 6.48 -29.22 -4.81
CA ARG A 21 6.10 -27.90 -5.33
C ARG A 21 4.78 -27.45 -4.75
N SER A 22 4.63 -26.15 -4.59
CA SER A 22 3.39 -25.54 -4.15
C SER A 22 2.99 -24.41 -5.08
N MET A 23 1.70 -24.16 -5.16
CA MET A 23 1.12 -23.05 -5.91
C MET A 23 0.55 -22.03 -4.93
N ASN A 24 0.96 -20.79 -5.06
CA ASN A 24 0.40 -19.71 -4.27
C ASN A 24 -0.82 -19.15 -4.96
N LEU A 25 -1.88 -18.92 -4.21
CA LEU A 25 -3.10 -18.30 -4.71
C LEU A 25 -3.16 -16.86 -4.23
N TYR A 26 -3.42 -15.96 -5.16
CA TYR A 26 -3.60 -14.54 -4.87
C TYR A 26 -5.04 -14.13 -5.18
N LYS A 27 -5.66 -13.43 -4.24
CA LYS A 27 -7.00 -12.88 -4.42
C LYS A 27 -6.97 -11.38 -4.14
N ALA A 28 -7.16 -10.57 -5.16
CA ALA A 28 -7.14 -9.12 -5.02
C ALA A 28 -8.19 -8.61 -4.02
N LYS A 29 -9.32 -9.28 -3.90
CA LYS A 29 -10.37 -8.88 -2.95
C LYS A 29 -9.97 -9.04 -1.50
N ASP A 30 -8.95 -9.83 -1.19
CA ASP A 30 -8.47 -10.05 0.16
C ASP A 30 -7.39 -9.04 0.57
N VAL A 31 -6.96 -8.18 -0.34
CA VAL A 31 -6.09 -7.07 -0.02
C VAL A 31 -6.89 -6.03 0.77
N SER A 32 -6.42 -5.72 1.97
CA SER A 32 -7.07 -4.79 2.87
C SER A 32 -6.36 -3.44 2.79
N ILE A 33 -7.08 -2.42 2.37
CA ILE A 33 -6.56 -1.06 2.28
C ILE A 33 -7.43 -0.19 3.18
N THR A 34 -6.87 0.31 4.28
CA THR A 34 -7.63 0.98 5.31
C THR A 34 -7.03 2.35 5.63
N ILE A 35 -7.91 3.29 5.96
CA ILE A 35 -7.54 4.60 6.49
C ILE A 35 -8.14 4.74 7.88
N THR A 36 -7.30 5.12 8.85
CA THR A 36 -7.75 5.48 10.19
C THR A 36 -7.70 7.00 10.30
N ARG A 37 -8.87 7.61 10.43
CA ARG A 37 -8.99 9.06 10.48
C ARG A 37 -8.60 9.60 11.86
N ALA A 38 -8.42 10.93 11.93
CA ALA A 38 -8.00 11.59 13.16
C ALA A 38 -9.02 11.42 14.30
N ASP A 39 -10.30 11.21 13.99
CA ASP A 39 -11.34 10.94 14.98
C ASP A 39 -11.38 9.49 15.46
N GLY A 40 -10.49 8.64 14.97
CA GLY A 40 -10.43 7.22 15.31
C GLY A 40 -11.27 6.31 14.44
N SER A 41 -12.07 6.84 13.52
CA SER A 41 -12.86 6.00 12.61
C SER A 41 -11.97 5.34 11.57
N THR A 42 -12.29 4.08 11.23
CA THR A 42 -11.57 3.31 10.23
C THR A 42 -12.44 3.12 9.00
N VAL A 43 -11.89 3.44 7.84
CA VAL A 43 -12.58 3.31 6.56
C VAL A 43 -11.80 2.36 5.68
N VAL A 44 -12.49 1.37 5.10
CA VAL A 44 -11.90 0.46 4.11
C VAL A 44 -12.11 1.07 2.72
N LEU A 45 -11.03 1.23 1.98
CA LEU A 45 -11.09 1.79 0.64
C LEU A 45 -11.70 0.79 -0.34
N ARG A 46 -12.51 1.29 -1.26
CA ARG A 46 -13.19 0.48 -2.27
C ARG A 46 -13.29 1.26 -3.58
N ASN A 47 -13.75 0.58 -4.63
CA ASN A 47 -14.02 1.16 -5.95
C ASN A 47 -12.77 1.71 -6.61
N PHE A 48 -11.76 0.85 -6.71
CA PHE A 48 -10.50 1.18 -7.36
C PHE A 48 -10.63 1.15 -8.88
N GLN A 49 -9.61 1.64 -9.57
CA GLN A 49 -9.49 1.51 -11.00
C GLN A 49 -9.23 0.05 -11.42
N ASN A 50 -9.32 -0.20 -12.71
CA ASN A 50 -8.85 -1.46 -13.28
C ASN A 50 -7.32 -1.38 -13.44
N GLY A 51 -6.60 -2.06 -12.58
CA GLY A 51 -5.14 -2.03 -12.51
C GLY A 51 -4.68 -1.99 -11.06
N ASP A 52 -3.57 -1.35 -10.80
CA ASP A 52 -3.04 -1.26 -9.45
C ASP A 52 -3.94 -0.43 -8.55
N MET A 53 -4.37 -1.03 -7.45
CA MET A 53 -5.23 -0.36 -6.48
C MET A 53 -4.44 0.67 -5.67
N VAL A 54 -3.26 0.30 -5.23
CA VAL A 54 -2.40 1.14 -4.43
C VAL A 54 -0.94 0.78 -4.71
N THR A 55 -0.08 1.79 -4.71
CA THR A 55 1.36 1.62 -4.91
C THR A 55 2.10 2.31 -3.78
N PRO A 56 2.45 1.58 -2.71
CA PRO A 56 3.29 2.12 -1.65
C PRO A 56 4.75 2.12 -2.08
N GLN A 57 5.48 3.15 -1.67
CA GLN A 57 6.88 3.27 -2.01
C GLN A 57 7.64 4.08 -0.97
N LYS A 58 8.81 3.60 -0.57
CA LYS A 58 9.71 4.38 0.25
C LYS A 58 10.42 5.43 -0.62
N THR A 59 10.53 6.64 -0.11
CA THR A 59 11.08 7.76 -0.88
C THR A 59 12.59 7.63 -1.07
N ASN A 60 13.31 7.34 0.00
CA ASN A 60 14.78 7.32 -0.02
C ASN A 60 15.32 5.94 0.34
N ASN A 61 16.51 5.64 -0.15
CA ASN A 61 17.20 4.40 0.20
C ASN A 61 17.61 4.43 1.67
N LYS A 62 17.52 3.27 2.32
CA LYS A 62 18.02 3.11 3.68
C LYS A 62 19.55 3.09 3.72
N ILE A 63 20.16 2.50 2.72
CA ILE A 63 21.61 2.32 2.64
C ILE A 63 22.11 2.89 1.32
N ASP A 64 23.08 3.79 1.40
CA ASP A 64 23.78 4.31 0.25
C ASP A 64 25.21 3.76 0.26
N ALA A 65 25.55 3.04 -0.79
CA ALA A 65 26.83 2.37 -0.91
C ALA A 65 27.76 3.13 -1.84
N MET A 66 29.04 3.14 -1.52
CA MET A 66 30.08 3.67 -2.39
C MET A 66 31.29 2.76 -2.38
N SER A 67 32.10 2.87 -3.39
CA SER A 67 33.38 2.18 -3.47
C SER A 67 34.45 3.20 -3.90
N ASP A 68 35.60 3.14 -3.25
CA ASP A 68 36.72 4.00 -3.66
C ASP A 68 37.40 3.48 -4.93
N PRO A 69 38.33 4.23 -5.55
CA PRO A 69 38.98 3.77 -6.78
C PRO A 69 39.78 2.47 -6.63
N GLN A 70 40.08 2.05 -5.41
CA GLN A 70 40.80 0.79 -5.15
C GLN A 70 39.86 -0.36 -4.82
N GLY A 71 38.53 -0.12 -4.87
CA GLY A 71 37.54 -1.14 -4.62
C GLY A 71 37.13 -1.32 -3.18
N SER A 72 37.57 -0.43 -2.27
CA SER A 72 37.15 -0.52 -0.87
C SER A 72 35.74 0.04 -0.71
N PRO A 73 34.77 -0.77 -0.22
CA PRO A 73 33.39 -0.33 -0.10
C PRO A 73 33.15 0.45 1.19
N ALA A 74 32.19 1.34 1.13
CA ALA A 74 31.63 2.03 2.29
C ALA A 74 30.13 2.18 2.13
N ALA A 75 29.42 2.26 3.23
CA ALA A 75 27.96 2.43 3.22
C ALA A 75 27.54 3.42 4.31
N SER A 76 26.58 4.26 3.98
CA SER A 76 25.90 5.09 4.97
C SER A 76 24.48 4.60 5.17
N VAL A 77 23.99 4.66 6.40
CA VAL A 77 22.64 4.21 6.77
C VAL A 77 21.81 5.44 7.11
N THR A 78 20.68 5.57 6.44
CA THR A 78 19.73 6.67 6.65
C THR A 78 18.50 6.14 7.37
N TYR A 79 18.07 6.87 8.40
CA TYR A 79 16.90 6.48 9.21
C TYR A 79 15.68 7.33 8.92
N ASP A 80 15.65 8.04 7.80
CA ASP A 80 14.46 8.75 7.42
C ASP A 80 13.32 7.76 7.10
N ALA A 81 12.10 8.12 7.45
CA ALA A 81 10.94 7.26 7.32
C ALA A 81 9.93 7.79 6.33
N LEU A 82 10.35 8.61 5.38
CA LEU A 82 9.44 9.14 4.37
C LEU A 82 9.08 8.10 3.32
N GLY A 83 7.82 8.09 2.94
CA GLY A 83 7.31 7.24 1.88
C GLY A 83 6.14 7.89 1.18
N THR A 84 5.71 7.29 0.09
CA THR A 84 4.54 7.74 -0.66
C THR A 84 3.60 6.58 -0.92
N LEU A 85 2.31 6.88 -0.96
CA LEU A 85 1.26 5.94 -1.36
C LEU A 85 0.48 6.59 -2.47
N GLN A 86 0.35 5.90 -3.59
CA GLN A 86 -0.52 6.32 -4.68
C GLN A 86 -1.68 5.36 -4.78
N THR A 87 -2.89 5.89 -4.75
CA THR A 87 -4.10 5.10 -4.95
C THR A 87 -4.97 5.76 -6.00
N THR A 88 -5.51 4.96 -6.92
CA THR A 88 -6.40 5.45 -7.97
C THR A 88 -7.77 4.83 -7.78
N ILE A 89 -8.77 5.67 -7.58
CA ILE A 89 -10.14 5.27 -7.30
C ILE A 89 -11.12 5.91 -8.26
N GLN A 90 -12.30 5.30 -8.38
CA GLN A 90 -13.36 5.83 -9.21
C GLN A 90 -13.89 7.16 -8.65
N GLN A 91 -14.08 8.13 -9.52
CA GLN A 91 -14.47 9.48 -9.12
C GLN A 91 -15.80 9.52 -8.35
N GLY A 92 -16.77 8.70 -8.73
CA GLY A 92 -18.08 8.68 -8.12
C GLY A 92 -18.19 7.90 -6.82
N SER A 93 -17.09 7.43 -6.25
CA SER A 93 -17.13 6.58 -5.07
C SER A 93 -17.16 7.40 -3.77
N PRO A 94 -17.77 6.87 -2.71
CA PRO A 94 -17.69 7.51 -1.37
C PRO A 94 -16.25 7.64 -0.85
N THR A 95 -15.36 6.74 -1.26
CA THR A 95 -13.94 6.80 -0.90
C THR A 95 -13.28 8.07 -1.42
N ASN A 96 -13.62 8.48 -2.66
CA ASN A 96 -13.12 9.72 -3.23
C ASN A 96 -13.59 10.93 -2.42
N ASN A 97 -14.84 10.94 -1.99
CA ASN A 97 -15.38 12.03 -1.16
C ASN A 97 -14.64 12.12 0.18
N MET A 98 -14.37 11.00 0.81
CA MET A 98 -13.65 10.94 2.08
C MET A 98 -12.22 11.46 1.93
N LEU A 99 -11.52 11.05 0.88
CA LEU A 99 -10.15 11.54 0.62
C LEU A 99 -10.13 13.03 0.34
N SER A 100 -11.14 13.55 -0.36
CA SER A 100 -11.29 14.99 -0.58
C SER A 100 -11.46 15.75 0.75
N ASP A 101 -12.25 15.22 1.67
CA ASP A 101 -12.43 15.81 2.98
C ASP A 101 -11.13 15.81 3.77
N CYS A 102 -10.35 14.73 3.72
CA CYS A 102 -9.05 14.66 4.36
C CYS A 102 -8.08 15.70 3.80
N TYR A 103 -8.10 15.88 2.49
CA TYR A 103 -7.24 16.86 1.85
C TYR A 103 -7.58 18.29 2.23
N ASN A 104 -8.87 18.63 2.19
CA ASN A 104 -9.33 20.00 2.45
C ASN A 104 -9.18 20.41 3.91
N SER A 105 -9.20 19.46 4.83
CA SER A 105 -9.06 19.73 6.27
C SER A 105 -7.61 19.59 6.76
N ASP A 106 -6.67 19.28 5.87
CA ASP A 106 -5.26 19.02 6.21
C ASP A 106 -5.11 17.95 7.30
N GLU A 107 -5.94 16.94 7.24
CA GLU A 107 -6.01 15.89 8.25
C GLU A 107 -4.79 14.97 8.18
N VAL A 108 -4.25 14.62 9.36
CA VAL A 108 -3.26 13.57 9.50
C VAL A 108 -4.00 12.27 9.80
N PHE A 109 -3.79 11.26 8.98
CA PHE A 109 -4.49 9.98 9.09
C PHE A 109 -3.52 8.82 8.96
N GLY A 110 -3.95 7.63 9.37
CA GLY A 110 -3.21 6.40 9.13
C GLY A 110 -3.65 5.74 7.83
N PHE A 111 -2.71 5.20 7.08
CA PHE A 111 -3.00 4.52 5.82
C PHE A 111 -2.22 3.21 5.78
N TRP A 112 -2.93 2.09 5.74
CA TRP A 112 -2.32 0.77 5.78
C TRP A 112 -2.85 -0.12 4.68
N VAL A 113 -1.92 -0.85 4.06
CA VAL A 113 -2.21 -1.90 3.09
C VAL A 113 -1.74 -3.22 3.68
N ALA A 114 -2.62 -4.20 3.73
CA ALA A 114 -2.32 -5.51 4.30
C ALA A 114 -2.81 -6.63 3.40
N TYR A 115 -1.97 -7.64 3.24
CA TYR A 115 -2.31 -8.88 2.56
C TYR A 115 -1.47 -10.01 3.15
N GLY A 116 -2.12 -11.01 3.76
CA GLY A 116 -1.41 -12.10 4.42
C GLY A 116 -0.52 -11.58 5.54
N ASP A 117 0.76 -11.87 5.45
CA ASP A 117 1.76 -11.44 6.43
C ASP A 117 2.39 -10.09 6.10
N GLU A 118 2.08 -9.53 4.95
CA GLU A 118 2.66 -8.25 4.53
C GLU A 118 1.79 -7.09 4.97
N ARG A 119 2.43 -6.07 5.50
CA ARG A 119 1.77 -4.84 5.92
C ARG A 119 2.64 -3.65 5.58
N THR A 120 2.05 -2.67 4.91
CA THR A 120 2.78 -1.49 4.42
C THR A 120 1.98 -0.23 4.67
N GLY A 121 2.64 0.83 5.06
CA GLY A 121 2.00 2.12 5.25
C GLY A 121 2.56 2.86 6.43
N GLY A 122 1.72 3.61 7.12
CA GLY A 122 2.10 4.36 8.31
C GLY A 122 0.89 4.95 9.02
N ASP A 123 1.12 5.39 10.25
CA ASP A 123 0.07 5.99 11.08
C ASP A 123 -0.07 7.50 10.87
N HIS A 124 0.90 8.13 10.23
CA HIS A 124 0.93 9.57 10.04
C HIS A 124 1.12 9.89 8.55
N CYS A 125 0.02 10.17 7.88
CA CYS A 125 -0.01 10.42 6.45
C CYS A 125 -0.80 11.71 6.17
N MET A 126 -0.43 12.40 5.10
CA MET A 126 -1.17 13.56 4.62
C MET A 126 -1.24 13.52 3.10
N ILE A 127 -2.33 14.03 2.54
CA ILE A 127 -2.45 14.18 1.10
C ILE A 127 -1.74 15.48 0.72
N THR A 128 -0.78 15.39 -0.20
CA THR A 128 0.08 16.53 -0.54
C THR A 128 -0.46 17.37 -1.67
N LYS A 129 -1.33 16.81 -2.51
CA LYS A 129 -1.81 17.48 -3.71
C LYS A 129 -3.17 16.94 -4.09
N SER A 130 -4.06 17.82 -4.56
CA SER A 130 -5.33 17.39 -5.14
C SER A 130 -5.08 16.59 -6.41
N PRO A 131 -5.95 15.62 -6.75
CA PRO A 131 -5.79 14.84 -7.95
C PRO A 131 -6.14 15.65 -9.19
N ASP A 132 -5.55 15.29 -10.32
CA ASP A 132 -6.02 15.77 -11.62
C ASP A 132 -7.43 15.24 -11.85
N ALA A 133 -8.26 16.05 -12.51
CA ALA A 133 -9.69 15.74 -12.64
C ALA A 133 -10.14 15.70 -14.09
N PRO A 134 -9.60 14.79 -14.95
CA PRO A 134 -10.05 14.67 -16.31
C PRO A 134 -11.41 13.98 -16.40
N PHE A 135 -12.20 14.38 -17.36
CA PHE A 135 -13.45 13.72 -17.73
C PHE A 135 -13.43 13.38 -19.21
N GLY A 136 -13.80 12.17 -19.53
CA GLY A 136 -13.81 11.68 -20.89
C GLY A 136 -14.91 10.62 -21.07
N LYS A 137 -14.74 9.77 -22.09
CA LYS A 137 -15.72 8.73 -22.41
C LYS A 137 -15.71 7.59 -21.40
N ALA A 138 -14.53 7.24 -20.87
CA ALA A 138 -14.39 6.16 -19.91
C ALA A 138 -14.80 6.62 -18.50
N VAL A 139 -14.99 5.67 -17.61
CA VAL A 139 -15.28 5.95 -16.20
C VAL A 139 -14.14 6.79 -15.63
N PRO A 140 -14.43 7.99 -15.11
CA PRO A 140 -13.37 8.85 -14.59
C PRO A 140 -12.79 8.29 -13.29
N THR A 141 -11.47 8.41 -13.15
CA THR A 141 -10.76 8.01 -11.95
C THR A 141 -9.97 9.18 -11.40
N ARG A 142 -9.59 9.06 -10.13
CA ARG A 142 -8.78 10.07 -9.43
C ARG A 142 -7.58 9.40 -8.79
N GLN A 143 -6.40 9.87 -9.12
CA GLN A 143 -5.17 9.37 -8.52
C GLN A 143 -4.77 10.27 -7.36
N TRP A 144 -4.77 9.70 -6.17
CA TRP A 144 -4.40 10.41 -4.94
C TRP A 144 -2.98 10.06 -4.56
N ALA A 145 -2.20 11.10 -4.26
CA ALA A 145 -0.84 10.95 -3.76
C ALA A 145 -0.81 11.30 -2.27
N VAL A 146 -0.36 10.35 -1.48
CA VAL A 146 -0.30 10.48 -0.03
C VAL A 146 1.16 10.40 0.40
N THR A 147 1.61 11.34 1.23
CA THR A 147 2.93 11.29 1.84
C THR A 147 2.82 10.64 3.22
N VAL A 148 3.65 9.65 3.45
CA VAL A 148 3.73 8.93 4.72
C VAL A 148 4.97 9.41 5.46
N PHE A 149 4.81 9.89 6.68
CA PHE A 149 5.92 10.43 7.47
C PHE A 149 6.62 9.36 8.30
N ASP A 150 5.94 8.25 8.55
CA ASP A 150 6.46 7.10 9.29
C ASP A 150 6.26 5.81 8.49
N TYR A 151 6.72 5.82 7.26
CA TYR A 151 6.56 4.69 6.33
C TYR A 151 7.22 3.43 6.87
N LYS A 152 6.48 2.35 6.84
CA LYS A 152 6.95 1.04 7.27
C LYS A 152 6.50 -0.03 6.29
N TYR A 153 7.41 -0.92 5.95
CA TYR A 153 7.13 -2.14 5.21
C TYR A 153 7.51 -3.32 6.09
N ASP A 154 6.58 -4.23 6.30
CA ASP A 154 6.82 -5.44 7.07
C ASP A 154 6.21 -6.62 6.32
N GLY A 155 7.07 -7.50 5.81
CA GLY A 155 6.64 -8.71 5.12
C GLY A 155 6.33 -9.87 6.06
N ASN A 156 6.42 -9.66 7.36
CA ASN A 156 6.27 -10.71 8.38
C ASN A 156 5.49 -10.20 9.60
N ALA A 157 4.46 -9.39 9.34
CA ALA A 157 3.71 -8.68 10.38
C ALA A 157 2.95 -9.61 11.33
N ASN A 158 2.65 -10.84 10.88
CA ASN A 158 1.92 -11.83 11.67
C ASN A 158 2.82 -12.92 12.26
N ALA A 159 4.12 -12.75 12.17
CA ALA A 159 5.06 -13.73 12.72
C ALA A 159 5.25 -13.56 14.22
#